data_9b144145e33822fb37c0c05d3efde7f6
#
_entry.id   9b144145e33822fb37c0c05d3efde7f6
#
_cell.length_a   1.000
_cell.length_b   1.000
_cell.length_c   1.000
_cell.angle_alpha   90.00
_cell.angle_beta   90.00
_cell.angle_gamma   90.00
#
_symmetry.space_group_name_H-M   'P 1'
#
loop_
_entity.id
_entity.type
_entity.pdbx_description
1 polymer ?
#
loop_
_entity_poly.entity_id
_entity_poly.type
_entity_poly.pdbx_seq_one_letter_code
_entity_poly.pdbx_strand_id
1 'polypeptide(L)'
;PWGASDLWNFYFQGWHNVGPGSVSDSPPYLAVIAVLSTITLGKATLAVNFMLLLAIPLAGWAAYFASRVLIPSKAIRVWGAATYALLPAMTGSLAQGRLGTSFAAFILPFALRSGVRMLTPDSTRRRAAGTALLFALLLAFAPALWLISLVCAVLAIAFIRRTKEAVIKAAITFGASFAALVPWSFSLVLNPVQFFFEPGLNSATLTDPDISMVDIFLLHPGGPGMSPIVITIGIVLAAVLALARTDRRSVAVLLIIAAWVGILFALVQVVFLFTPAGATTQMRTWPGPATLFIGLMLIAAAALGAQGLRTRFIGQSFSLGQPIAAIAVLAAL
;
A
#
# COMPACT_ATOMS: atom_id res chain seq x y z
N PRO A 1 19.94 -21.05 12.63
CA PRO A 1 19.27 -19.75 12.69
C PRO A 1 20.13 -18.75 11.95
N TRP A 2 19.57 -18.10 10.94
CA TRP A 2 20.26 -17.11 10.12
C TRP A 2 20.56 -15.87 10.96
N GLY A 3 21.83 -15.42 10.94
CA GLY A 3 22.29 -14.18 11.57
C GLY A 3 22.33 -13.02 10.57
N ALA A 4 22.67 -11.81 11.06
CA ALA A 4 22.85 -10.64 10.20
C ALA A 4 23.95 -10.85 9.15
N SER A 5 25.08 -11.51 9.54
CA SER A 5 26.16 -11.85 8.63
C SER A 5 25.72 -12.77 7.48
N ASP A 6 24.86 -13.76 7.80
CA ASP A 6 24.36 -14.70 6.78
C ASP A 6 23.45 -13.98 5.77
N LEU A 7 22.60 -13.05 6.25
CA LEU A 7 21.74 -12.23 5.40
C LEU A 7 22.55 -11.29 4.48
N TRP A 8 23.60 -10.66 5.02
CA TRP A 8 24.48 -9.83 4.20
C TRP A 8 25.25 -10.66 3.17
N ASN A 9 25.80 -11.79 3.55
CA ASN A 9 26.45 -12.70 2.63
C ASN A 9 25.50 -13.16 1.54
N PHE A 10 24.29 -13.60 1.90
CA PHE A 10 23.28 -14.00 0.94
C PHE A 10 22.88 -12.87 -0.01
N TYR A 11 22.75 -11.63 0.50
CA TYR A 11 22.38 -10.49 -0.32
C TYR A 11 23.45 -10.12 -1.37
N PHE A 12 24.74 -10.24 -1.02
CA PHE A 12 25.84 -9.87 -1.90
C PHE A 12 26.38 -11.04 -2.76
N GLN A 13 26.01 -12.27 -2.43
CA GLN A 13 26.43 -13.41 -3.23
C GLN A 13 25.66 -13.47 -4.56
N GLY A 14 26.41 -13.66 -5.65
CA GLY A 14 25.82 -13.90 -6.99
C GLY A 14 25.35 -15.33 -7.22
N TRP A 15 25.69 -16.26 -6.31
CA TRP A 15 25.26 -17.66 -6.36
C TRP A 15 24.60 -18.06 -5.04
N HIS A 16 23.39 -18.60 -5.12
CA HIS A 16 22.64 -19.05 -3.96
C HIS A 16 22.53 -20.56 -3.92
N ASN A 17 23.10 -21.16 -2.87
CA ASN A 17 23.04 -22.60 -2.59
C ASN A 17 21.70 -22.99 -1.96
N VAL A 18 20.59 -22.76 -2.66
CA VAL A 18 19.25 -23.19 -2.24
C VAL A 18 18.70 -24.17 -3.28
N GLY A 19 18.43 -25.40 -2.87
CA GLY A 19 18.07 -26.49 -3.79
C GLY A 19 19.24 -26.83 -4.72
N PRO A 20 19.02 -26.87 -6.06
CA PRO A 20 20.09 -27.13 -7.03
C PRO A 20 21.08 -25.98 -7.23
N GLY A 21 20.87 -24.87 -6.51
CA GLY A 21 21.58 -23.61 -6.69
C GLY A 21 21.01 -22.74 -7.82
N SER A 22 21.15 -21.42 -7.69
CA SER A 22 20.70 -20.47 -8.71
C SER A 22 21.57 -19.23 -8.76
N VAL A 23 21.68 -18.65 -9.97
CA VAL A 23 22.22 -17.32 -10.21
C VAL A 23 21.03 -16.37 -10.30
N SER A 24 20.52 -15.92 -9.19
CA SER A 24 19.41 -14.95 -9.15
C SER A 24 19.76 -13.81 -8.23
N ASP A 25 19.38 -12.58 -8.63
CA ASP A 25 19.57 -11.41 -7.76
C ASP A 25 18.69 -11.53 -6.52
N SER A 26 19.28 -11.30 -5.36
CA SER A 26 18.58 -11.31 -4.08
C SER A 26 17.56 -10.19 -4.01
N PRO A 27 16.32 -10.45 -3.54
CA PRO A 27 15.32 -9.42 -3.37
C PRO A 27 15.78 -8.33 -2.37
N PRO A 28 15.64 -7.03 -2.70
CA PRO A 28 16.20 -5.93 -1.90
C PRO A 28 15.63 -5.79 -0.50
N TYR A 29 14.45 -6.33 -0.21
CA TYR A 29 13.90 -6.33 1.14
C TYR A 29 14.82 -7.08 2.14
N LEU A 30 15.63 -8.04 1.66
CA LEU A 30 16.62 -8.75 2.49
C LEU A 30 17.68 -7.81 3.06
N ALA A 31 18.11 -6.79 2.30
CA ALA A 31 19.03 -5.77 2.80
C ALA A 31 18.42 -5.01 3.99
N VAL A 32 17.12 -4.69 3.93
CA VAL A 32 16.40 -4.02 5.03
C VAL A 32 16.36 -4.94 6.26
N ILE A 33 16.03 -6.21 6.07
CA ILE A 33 16.06 -7.19 7.17
C ILE A 33 17.47 -7.36 7.74
N ALA A 34 18.51 -7.38 6.90
CA ALA A 34 19.89 -7.47 7.32
C ALA A 34 20.32 -6.25 8.18
N VAL A 35 19.93 -5.03 7.77
CA VAL A 35 20.14 -3.81 8.56
C VAL A 35 19.45 -3.91 9.92
N LEU A 36 18.16 -4.28 9.94
CA LEU A 36 17.39 -4.43 11.17
C LEU A 36 17.98 -5.54 12.05
N SER A 37 18.43 -6.64 11.45
CA SER A 37 19.09 -7.75 12.16
C SER A 37 20.39 -7.31 12.79
N THR A 38 21.17 -6.44 12.14
CA THR A 38 22.39 -5.86 12.70
C THR A 38 22.08 -5.03 13.95
N ILE A 39 21.00 -4.23 13.90
CA ILE A 39 20.53 -3.42 15.05
C ILE A 39 20.01 -4.33 16.18
N THR A 40 19.40 -5.47 15.87
CA THR A 40 18.88 -6.44 16.85
C THR A 40 19.93 -7.49 17.25
N LEU A 41 21.18 -7.06 17.47
CA LEU A 41 22.30 -7.88 17.95
C LEU A 41 22.61 -9.10 17.05
N GLY A 42 22.45 -8.94 15.76
CA GLY A 42 22.72 -10.00 14.78
C GLY A 42 21.62 -11.05 14.64
N LYS A 43 20.47 -10.93 15.32
CA LYS A 43 19.40 -11.94 15.33
C LYS A 43 18.30 -11.60 14.31
N ALA A 44 18.34 -12.22 13.14
CA ALA A 44 17.35 -12.03 12.07
C ALA A 44 15.92 -12.37 12.52
N THR A 45 15.76 -13.43 13.30
CA THR A 45 14.44 -13.83 13.83
C THR A 45 13.81 -12.74 14.70
N LEU A 46 14.62 -12.06 15.55
CA LEU A 46 14.12 -10.95 16.35
C LEU A 46 13.69 -9.77 15.47
N ALA A 47 14.47 -9.43 14.45
CA ALA A 47 14.13 -8.35 13.52
C ALA A 47 12.78 -8.62 12.82
N VAL A 48 12.59 -9.82 12.29
CA VAL A 48 11.32 -10.20 11.61
C VAL A 48 10.16 -10.24 12.62
N ASN A 49 10.35 -10.80 13.80
CA ASN A 49 9.32 -10.84 14.84
C ASN A 49 8.89 -9.42 15.26
N PHE A 50 9.84 -8.48 15.42
CA PHE A 50 9.53 -7.08 15.71
C PHE A 50 8.79 -6.41 14.55
N MET A 51 9.19 -6.67 13.29
CA MET A 51 8.49 -6.14 12.13
C MET A 51 7.02 -6.59 12.10
N LEU A 52 6.76 -7.87 12.34
CA LEU A 52 5.39 -8.41 12.34
C LEU A 52 4.58 -7.95 13.57
N LEU A 53 5.17 -7.98 14.76
CA LEU A 53 4.49 -7.58 16.00
C LEU A 53 4.10 -6.08 15.98
N LEU A 54 4.99 -5.24 15.46
CA LEU A 54 4.77 -3.80 15.40
C LEU A 54 4.08 -3.34 14.12
N ALA A 55 3.78 -4.23 13.18
CA ALA A 55 3.23 -3.87 11.87
C ALA A 55 1.90 -3.10 11.97
N ILE A 56 0.94 -3.57 12.77
CA ILE A 56 -0.35 -2.87 13.00
C ILE A 56 -0.14 -1.50 13.64
N PRO A 57 0.54 -1.36 14.80
CA PRO A 57 0.74 -0.06 15.42
C PRO A 57 1.56 0.90 14.55
N LEU A 58 2.56 0.42 13.81
CA LEU A 58 3.35 1.25 12.90
C LEU A 58 2.53 1.71 11.68
N ALA A 59 1.70 0.85 11.10
CA ALA A 59 0.81 1.23 10.00
C ALA A 59 -0.19 2.32 10.45
N GLY A 60 -0.82 2.15 11.62
CA GLY A 60 -1.70 3.15 12.21
C GLY A 60 -0.98 4.46 12.51
N TRP A 61 0.21 4.39 13.10
CA TRP A 61 1.05 5.55 13.35
C TRP A 61 1.38 6.29 12.06
N ALA A 62 1.81 5.59 11.02
CA ALA A 62 2.12 6.17 9.72
C ALA A 62 0.90 6.88 9.10
N ALA A 63 -0.26 6.23 9.10
CA ALA A 63 -1.50 6.79 8.58
C ALA A 63 -1.92 8.05 9.37
N TYR A 64 -1.82 8.01 10.71
CA TYR A 64 -2.11 9.17 11.56
C TYR A 64 -1.22 10.38 11.26
N PHE A 65 0.08 10.17 11.10
CA PHE A 65 1.02 11.26 10.82
C PHE A 65 0.98 11.72 9.37
N ALA A 66 0.77 10.80 8.42
CA ALA A 66 0.66 11.15 7.02
C ALA A 66 -0.59 11.98 6.73
N SER A 67 -1.72 11.66 7.35
CA SER A 67 -3.01 12.33 7.12
C SER A 67 -3.12 13.75 7.69
N ARG A 68 -2.17 14.22 8.52
CA ARG A 68 -2.21 15.55 9.15
C ARG A 68 -2.40 16.72 8.18
N VAL A 69 -1.96 16.56 6.93
CA VAL A 69 -2.08 17.62 5.92
C VAL A 69 -3.50 17.72 5.36
N LEU A 70 -4.18 16.58 5.25
CA LEU A 70 -5.52 16.50 4.67
C LEU A 70 -6.62 16.63 5.72
N ILE A 71 -6.36 16.14 6.94
CA ILE A 71 -7.35 15.98 8.00
C ILE A 71 -6.92 16.73 9.25
N PRO A 72 -7.45 17.96 9.51
CA PRO A 72 -7.14 18.75 10.71
C PRO A 72 -7.64 18.10 12.02
N SER A 73 -8.83 17.48 12.01
CA SER A 73 -9.44 16.88 13.20
C SER A 73 -8.64 15.69 13.73
N LYS A 74 -8.22 15.75 15.00
CA LYS A 74 -7.48 14.66 15.67
C LYS A 74 -8.32 13.38 15.77
N ALA A 75 -9.60 13.50 16.12
CA ALA A 75 -10.49 12.34 16.28
C ALA A 75 -10.66 11.57 14.96
N ILE A 76 -10.92 12.28 13.85
CA ILE A 76 -11.07 11.65 12.52
C ILE A 76 -9.74 11.02 12.08
N ARG A 77 -8.59 11.62 12.44
CA ARG A 77 -7.29 11.00 12.13
C ARG A 77 -7.05 9.72 12.91
N VAL A 78 -7.44 9.70 14.20
CA VAL A 78 -7.33 8.49 15.03
C VAL A 78 -8.22 7.38 14.46
N TRP A 79 -9.48 7.72 14.13
CA TRP A 79 -10.39 6.78 13.48
C TRP A 79 -9.80 6.24 12.16
N GLY A 80 -9.39 7.12 11.25
CA GLY A 80 -8.84 6.69 9.95
C GLY A 80 -7.55 5.87 10.09
N ALA A 81 -6.70 6.19 11.07
CA ALA A 81 -5.47 5.46 11.35
C ALA A 81 -5.76 4.05 11.91
N ALA A 82 -6.71 3.93 12.85
CA ALA A 82 -7.13 2.65 13.40
C ALA A 82 -7.78 1.77 12.33
N THR A 83 -8.70 2.35 11.54
CA THR A 83 -9.36 1.65 10.44
C THR A 83 -8.36 1.15 9.39
N TYR A 84 -7.37 1.98 9.03
CA TYR A 84 -6.31 1.58 8.10
C TYR A 84 -5.45 0.42 8.64
N ALA A 85 -5.04 0.52 9.91
CA ALA A 85 -4.22 -0.51 10.56
C ALA A 85 -4.93 -1.86 10.70
N LEU A 86 -6.27 -1.85 10.73
CA LEU A 86 -7.11 -3.04 10.89
C LEU A 86 -7.79 -3.48 9.58
N LEU A 87 -7.40 -2.93 8.43
CA LEU A 87 -7.91 -3.40 7.13
C LEU A 87 -7.70 -4.91 6.96
N PRO A 88 -8.61 -5.62 6.28
CA PRO A 88 -8.47 -7.06 6.01
C PRO A 88 -7.16 -7.41 5.29
N ALA A 89 -6.66 -6.52 4.42
CA ALA A 89 -5.35 -6.69 3.78
C ALA A 89 -4.19 -6.70 4.79
N MET A 90 -4.30 -5.92 5.88
CA MET A 90 -3.27 -5.87 6.93
C MET A 90 -3.34 -7.07 7.85
N THR A 91 -4.53 -7.39 8.39
CA THR A 91 -4.71 -8.54 9.28
C THR A 91 -4.48 -9.86 8.54
N GLY A 92 -4.93 -9.96 7.28
CA GLY A 92 -4.70 -11.11 6.43
C GLY A 92 -3.23 -11.30 6.05
N SER A 93 -2.47 -10.21 5.82
CA SER A 93 -1.02 -10.31 5.55
C SER A 93 -0.26 -10.86 6.75
N LEU A 94 -0.61 -10.45 7.97
CA LEU A 94 0.01 -10.96 9.19
C LEU A 94 -0.34 -12.43 9.43
N ALA A 95 -1.62 -12.82 9.26
CA ALA A 95 -2.04 -14.20 9.41
C ALA A 95 -1.38 -15.16 8.41
N GLN A 96 -1.01 -14.65 7.22
CA GLN A 96 -0.30 -15.40 6.18
C GLN A 96 1.23 -15.27 6.25
N GLY A 97 1.77 -14.51 7.21
CA GLY A 97 3.21 -14.25 7.31
C GLY A 97 3.78 -13.43 6.14
N ARG A 98 2.95 -12.63 5.44
CA ARG A 98 3.36 -11.80 4.30
C ARG A 98 4.04 -10.53 4.77
N LEU A 99 5.35 -10.63 4.96
CA LEU A 99 6.19 -9.54 5.44
C LEU A 99 6.17 -8.32 4.49
N GLY A 100 6.10 -8.58 3.17
CA GLY A 100 6.10 -7.55 2.14
C GLY A 100 4.93 -6.57 2.31
N THR A 101 3.69 -7.05 2.30
CA THR A 101 2.50 -6.22 2.50
C THR A 101 2.47 -5.58 3.89
N SER A 102 2.82 -6.35 4.95
CA SER A 102 2.82 -5.85 6.33
C SER A 102 3.75 -4.65 6.52
N PHE A 103 4.95 -4.70 5.95
CA PHE A 103 5.91 -3.59 6.02
C PHE A 103 5.55 -2.44 5.06
N ALA A 104 5.05 -2.77 3.87
CA ALA A 104 4.58 -1.77 2.93
C ALA A 104 3.41 -0.94 3.50
N ALA A 105 2.57 -1.50 4.35
CA ALA A 105 1.51 -0.78 5.05
C ALA A 105 2.03 0.37 5.93
N PHE A 106 3.20 0.22 6.52
CA PHE A 106 3.88 1.31 7.26
C PHE A 106 4.42 2.38 6.31
N ILE A 107 5.00 2.00 5.16
CA ILE A 107 5.66 2.94 4.24
C ILE A 107 4.64 3.70 3.39
N LEU A 108 3.57 3.05 2.95
CA LEU A 108 2.62 3.53 1.96
C LEU A 108 2.04 4.92 2.27
N PRO A 109 1.54 5.23 3.50
CA PRO A 109 0.99 6.54 3.80
C PRO A 109 2.02 7.67 3.64
N PHE A 110 3.27 7.44 4.03
CA PHE A 110 4.35 8.41 3.89
C PHE A 110 4.79 8.58 2.43
N ALA A 111 4.89 7.48 1.68
CA ALA A 111 5.25 7.50 0.26
C ALA A 111 4.21 8.30 -0.54
N LEU A 112 2.92 8.03 -0.36
CA LEU A 112 1.85 8.74 -1.05
C LEU A 112 1.77 10.21 -0.64
N ARG A 113 1.89 10.53 0.65
CA ARG A 113 1.97 11.92 1.10
C ARG A 113 3.14 12.66 0.46
N SER A 114 4.32 12.04 0.40
CA SER A 114 5.51 12.61 -0.21
C SER A 114 5.35 12.73 -1.73
N GLY A 115 4.76 11.72 -2.37
CA GLY A 115 4.45 11.70 -3.80
C GLY A 115 3.49 12.82 -4.22
N VAL A 116 2.41 13.04 -3.47
CA VAL A 116 1.49 14.16 -3.74
C VAL A 116 2.21 15.51 -3.56
N ARG A 117 3.02 15.65 -2.51
CA ARG A 117 3.77 16.88 -2.25
C ARG A 117 4.84 17.17 -3.31
N MET A 118 5.48 16.15 -3.88
CA MET A 118 6.48 16.35 -4.93
C MET A 118 5.86 16.92 -6.21
N LEU A 119 4.58 16.64 -6.48
CA LEU A 119 3.85 17.16 -7.64
C LEU A 119 3.38 18.61 -7.46
N THR A 120 3.51 19.21 -6.26
CA THR A 120 3.15 20.62 -6.06
C THR A 120 4.16 21.55 -6.75
N PRO A 121 3.76 22.75 -7.22
CA PRO A 121 4.66 23.72 -7.88
C PRO A 121 5.87 24.07 -7.01
N ASP A 122 5.65 24.28 -5.70
CA ASP A 122 6.67 24.73 -4.75
C ASP A 122 7.68 23.64 -4.36
N SER A 123 7.51 22.41 -4.85
CA SER A 123 8.43 21.35 -4.53
C SER A 123 9.70 21.39 -5.37
N THR A 124 10.82 21.01 -4.78
CA THR A 124 12.12 20.96 -5.44
C THR A 124 12.43 19.55 -5.99
N ARG A 125 13.32 19.46 -6.97
CA ARG A 125 13.85 18.18 -7.49
C ARG A 125 14.57 17.38 -6.38
N ARG A 126 15.20 18.06 -5.41
CA ARG A 126 15.81 17.41 -4.23
C ARG A 126 14.76 16.69 -3.40
N ARG A 127 13.56 17.24 -3.24
CA ARG A 127 12.44 16.57 -2.55
C ARG A 127 11.98 15.35 -3.35
N ALA A 128 11.94 15.39 -4.67
CA ALA A 128 11.64 14.23 -5.50
C ALA A 128 12.66 13.10 -5.29
N ALA A 129 13.97 13.42 -5.23
CA ALA A 129 15.01 12.44 -4.90
C ALA A 129 14.83 11.82 -3.50
N GLY A 130 14.49 12.63 -2.48
CA GLY A 130 14.16 12.12 -1.14
C GLY A 130 12.90 11.23 -1.13
N THR A 131 11.91 11.55 -1.97
CA THR A 131 10.71 10.72 -2.14
C THR A 131 11.04 9.38 -2.81
N ALA A 132 12.05 9.35 -3.69
CA ALA A 132 12.49 8.13 -4.36
C ALA A 132 12.93 7.03 -3.36
N LEU A 133 13.48 7.38 -2.20
CA LEU A 133 13.85 6.41 -1.16
C LEU A 133 12.62 5.68 -0.60
N LEU A 134 11.52 6.39 -0.35
CA LEU A 134 10.27 5.76 0.10
C LEU A 134 9.68 4.85 -0.97
N PHE A 135 9.75 5.26 -2.24
CA PHE A 135 9.29 4.42 -3.35
C PHE A 135 10.23 3.25 -3.64
N ALA A 136 11.55 3.38 -3.39
CA ALA A 136 12.46 2.25 -3.43
C ALA A 136 12.10 1.19 -2.37
N LEU A 137 11.77 1.62 -1.13
CA LEU A 137 11.28 0.71 -0.11
C LEU A 137 9.95 0.06 -0.51
N LEU A 138 9.01 0.80 -1.09
CA LEU A 138 7.77 0.21 -1.61
C LEU A 138 8.05 -0.82 -2.70
N LEU A 139 8.94 -0.52 -3.64
CA LEU A 139 9.31 -1.44 -4.71
C LEU A 139 9.98 -2.71 -4.15
N ALA A 140 10.84 -2.55 -3.13
CA ALA A 140 11.54 -3.66 -2.50
C ALA A 140 10.61 -4.64 -1.78
N PHE A 141 9.54 -4.15 -1.14
CA PHE A 141 8.61 -4.97 -0.35
C PHE A 141 7.32 -5.34 -1.07
N ALA A 142 6.78 -4.45 -1.88
CA ALA A 142 5.51 -4.63 -2.59
C ALA A 142 5.54 -3.93 -3.96
N PRO A 143 6.12 -4.56 -5.00
CA PRO A 143 6.23 -3.99 -6.34
C PRO A 143 4.89 -3.52 -6.92
N ALA A 144 3.80 -4.21 -6.60
CA ALA A 144 2.44 -3.84 -6.96
C ALA A 144 2.09 -2.40 -6.54
N LEU A 145 2.42 -2.01 -5.31
CA LEU A 145 2.13 -0.67 -4.77
C LEU A 145 2.95 0.43 -5.48
N TRP A 146 4.19 0.11 -5.86
CA TRP A 146 5.02 1.02 -6.65
C TRP A 146 4.39 1.24 -8.03
N LEU A 147 3.96 0.16 -8.71
CA LEU A 147 3.35 0.25 -10.04
C LEU A 147 2.00 1.00 -10.00
N ILE A 148 1.11 0.71 -9.04
CA ILE A 148 -0.14 1.43 -8.83
C ILE A 148 0.14 2.92 -8.63
N SER A 149 1.13 3.26 -7.80
CA SER A 149 1.51 4.65 -7.52
C SER A 149 2.08 5.36 -8.76
N LEU A 150 2.86 4.66 -9.59
CA LEU A 150 3.36 5.16 -10.86
C LEU A 150 2.20 5.50 -11.81
N VAL A 151 1.22 4.60 -11.96
CA VAL A 151 0.03 4.84 -12.79
C VAL A 151 -0.75 6.05 -12.27
N CYS A 152 -0.98 6.14 -10.96
CA CYS A 152 -1.63 7.31 -10.35
C CYS A 152 -0.85 8.62 -10.62
N ALA A 153 0.48 8.59 -10.56
CA ALA A 153 1.32 9.77 -10.84
C ALA A 153 1.23 10.17 -12.32
N VAL A 154 1.26 9.21 -13.25
CA VAL A 154 1.07 9.45 -14.68
C VAL A 154 -0.28 10.09 -14.96
N LEU A 155 -1.36 9.54 -14.39
CA LEU A 155 -2.71 10.10 -14.54
C LEU A 155 -2.81 11.52 -13.93
N ALA A 156 -2.22 11.74 -12.76
CA ALA A 156 -2.20 13.06 -12.12
C ALA A 156 -1.44 14.09 -12.99
N ILE A 157 -0.35 13.70 -13.61
CA ILE A 157 0.41 14.56 -14.53
C ILE A 157 -0.40 14.81 -15.81
N ALA A 158 -0.98 13.77 -16.41
CA ALA A 158 -1.71 13.88 -17.66
C ALA A 158 -2.97 14.75 -17.55
N PHE A 159 -3.69 14.69 -16.43
CA PHE A 159 -5.00 15.33 -16.30
C PHE A 159 -5.00 16.57 -15.39
N ILE A 160 -4.07 16.69 -14.43
CA ILE A 160 -4.10 17.73 -13.39
C ILE A 160 -2.90 18.68 -13.48
N ARG A 161 -1.68 18.15 -13.63
CA ARG A 161 -0.42 18.87 -13.50
C ARG A 161 0.43 18.82 -14.78
N ARG A 162 -0.12 19.23 -15.90
CA ARG A 162 0.50 19.19 -17.26
C ARG A 162 1.74 20.07 -17.40
N THR A 163 2.73 19.92 -16.51
CA THR A 163 3.96 20.72 -16.52
C THR A 163 5.19 19.85 -16.72
N LYS A 164 6.18 20.37 -17.44
CA LYS A 164 7.48 19.68 -17.63
C LYS A 164 8.15 19.35 -16.28
N GLU A 165 8.05 20.25 -15.31
CA GLU A 165 8.62 20.04 -13.98
C GLU A 165 7.95 18.88 -13.23
N ALA A 166 6.63 18.68 -13.35
CA ALA A 166 5.95 17.53 -12.74
C ALA A 166 6.43 16.21 -13.36
N VAL A 167 6.62 16.17 -14.68
CA VAL A 167 7.19 15.02 -15.39
C VAL A 167 8.61 14.73 -14.90
N ILE A 168 9.48 15.75 -14.83
CA ILE A 168 10.87 15.58 -14.37
C ILE A 168 10.91 15.06 -12.93
N LYS A 169 10.11 15.62 -12.03
CA LYS A 169 10.06 15.18 -10.63
C LYS A 169 9.55 13.74 -10.50
N ALA A 170 8.54 13.35 -11.28
CA ALA A 170 8.06 11.97 -11.30
C ALA A 170 9.13 11.03 -11.87
N ALA A 171 9.79 11.40 -12.97
CA ALA A 171 10.88 10.62 -13.55
C ALA A 171 12.04 10.43 -12.55
N ILE A 172 12.41 11.48 -11.80
CA ILE A 172 13.42 11.39 -10.72
C ILE A 172 12.91 10.41 -9.63
N THR A 173 11.67 10.55 -9.18
CA THR A 173 11.14 9.74 -8.08
C THR A 173 11.07 8.25 -8.45
N PHE A 174 10.41 7.93 -9.54
CA PHE A 174 10.23 6.54 -9.95
C PHE A 174 11.48 5.95 -10.61
N GLY A 175 12.21 6.73 -11.41
CA GLY A 175 13.46 6.29 -12.02
C GLY A 175 14.57 6.06 -10.99
N ALA A 176 14.78 6.97 -10.05
CA ALA A 176 15.79 6.78 -9.01
C ALA A 176 15.41 5.66 -8.03
N SER A 177 14.12 5.48 -7.69
CA SER A 177 13.67 4.34 -6.85
C SER A 177 13.94 3.00 -7.54
N PHE A 178 13.73 2.94 -8.85
CA PHE A 178 14.00 1.74 -9.65
C PHE A 178 15.52 1.49 -9.77
N ALA A 179 16.29 2.53 -10.11
CA ALA A 179 17.74 2.46 -10.27
C ALA A 179 18.47 2.08 -8.96
N ALA A 180 17.94 2.51 -7.80
CA ALA A 180 18.51 2.18 -6.50
C ALA A 180 18.48 0.67 -6.16
N LEU A 181 17.65 -0.12 -6.86
CA LEU A 181 17.46 -1.55 -6.62
C LEU A 181 18.02 -2.42 -7.76
N VAL A 182 18.83 -1.84 -8.65
CA VAL A 182 19.55 -2.58 -9.70
C VAL A 182 20.64 -3.46 -9.01
N PRO A 183 20.88 -4.71 -9.45
CA PRO A 183 20.34 -5.35 -10.66
C PRO A 183 18.94 -5.98 -10.51
N TRP A 184 18.48 -6.26 -9.28
CA TRP A 184 17.22 -6.97 -9.04
C TRP A 184 16.00 -6.30 -9.73
N SER A 185 15.88 -4.98 -9.68
CA SER A 185 14.74 -4.29 -10.32
C SER A 185 14.68 -4.50 -11.83
N PHE A 186 15.81 -4.79 -12.48
CA PHE A 186 15.84 -5.10 -13.90
C PHE A 186 15.15 -6.42 -14.23
N SER A 187 15.16 -7.39 -13.29
CA SER A 187 14.42 -8.65 -13.44
C SER A 187 12.91 -8.42 -13.55
N LEU A 188 12.37 -7.36 -12.94
CA LEU A 188 10.96 -6.97 -13.07
C LEU A 188 10.60 -6.49 -14.48
N VAL A 189 11.55 -5.92 -15.21
CA VAL A 189 11.34 -5.51 -16.61
C VAL A 189 11.37 -6.73 -17.53
N LEU A 190 12.30 -7.66 -17.27
CA LEU A 190 12.41 -8.90 -18.02
C LEU A 190 11.20 -9.83 -17.78
N ASN A 191 10.66 -9.81 -16.57
CA ASN A 191 9.52 -10.60 -16.16
C ASN A 191 8.46 -9.73 -15.47
N PRO A 192 7.63 -8.97 -16.22
CA PRO A 192 6.68 -8.01 -15.66
C PRO A 192 5.64 -8.64 -14.73
N VAL A 193 5.41 -9.94 -14.86
CA VAL A 193 4.53 -10.70 -13.98
C VAL A 193 4.97 -10.61 -12.50
N GLN A 194 6.25 -10.44 -12.24
CA GLN A 194 6.78 -10.31 -10.88
C GLN A 194 6.29 -9.06 -10.14
N PHE A 195 5.79 -8.03 -10.83
CA PHE A 195 5.12 -6.91 -10.18
C PHE A 195 3.86 -7.31 -9.40
N PHE A 196 3.23 -8.42 -9.76
CA PHE A 196 2.03 -8.92 -9.11
C PHE A 196 2.31 -9.82 -7.91
N PHE A 197 3.56 -10.26 -7.73
CA PHE A 197 3.97 -11.11 -6.61
C PHE A 197 4.78 -10.31 -5.58
N GLU A 198 4.64 -10.71 -4.31
CA GLU A 198 5.51 -10.19 -3.26
C GLU A 198 6.89 -10.88 -3.37
N PRO A 199 8.00 -10.12 -3.32
CA PRO A 199 9.33 -10.70 -3.37
C PRO A 199 9.58 -11.65 -2.18
N GLY A 200 10.28 -12.75 -2.44
CA GLY A 200 10.71 -13.70 -1.41
C GLY A 200 9.66 -14.69 -0.95
N LEU A 201 8.45 -14.68 -1.51
CA LEU A 201 7.49 -15.76 -1.27
C LEU A 201 7.89 -17.02 -2.04
N ASN A 202 7.87 -18.15 -1.34
CA ASN A 202 8.13 -19.43 -1.98
C ASN A 202 6.93 -19.85 -2.83
N SER A 203 7.12 -19.95 -4.14
CA SER A 203 6.07 -20.34 -5.09
C SER A 203 5.42 -21.70 -4.77
N ALA A 204 6.18 -22.64 -4.20
CA ALA A 204 5.68 -23.97 -3.83
C ALA A 204 4.69 -23.95 -2.65
N THR A 205 4.70 -22.88 -1.83
CA THR A 205 3.80 -22.72 -0.68
C THR A 205 2.64 -21.76 -0.95
N LEU A 206 2.63 -21.11 -2.12
CA LEU A 206 1.53 -20.25 -2.51
C LEU A 206 0.31 -21.08 -2.90
N THR A 207 -0.82 -20.72 -2.33
CA THR A 207 -2.13 -21.28 -2.72
C THR A 207 -2.88 -20.27 -3.56
N ASP A 208 -3.65 -20.76 -4.53
CA ASP A 208 -4.55 -19.89 -5.32
C ASP A 208 -5.58 -19.26 -4.36
N PRO A 209 -5.65 -17.93 -4.26
CA PRO A 209 -6.64 -17.29 -3.40
C PRO A 209 -8.05 -17.51 -3.98
N ASP A 210 -8.93 -18.07 -3.16
CA ASP A 210 -10.36 -18.19 -3.51
C ASP A 210 -11.04 -16.83 -3.24
N ILE A 211 -11.06 -15.98 -4.26
CA ILE A 211 -11.55 -14.60 -4.17
C ILE A 211 -12.45 -14.30 -5.35
N SER A 212 -13.62 -13.74 -5.07
CA SER A 212 -14.53 -13.20 -6.08
C SER A 212 -14.20 -11.74 -6.41
N MET A 213 -14.69 -11.26 -7.57
CA MET A 213 -14.57 -9.83 -7.91
C MET A 213 -15.28 -8.93 -6.89
N VAL A 214 -16.38 -9.42 -6.29
CA VAL A 214 -17.14 -8.67 -5.27
C VAL A 214 -16.32 -8.45 -4.01
N ASP A 215 -15.49 -9.43 -3.63
CA ASP A 215 -14.63 -9.32 -2.45
C ASP A 215 -13.65 -8.16 -2.58
N ILE A 216 -13.15 -7.87 -3.79
CA ILE A 216 -12.27 -6.73 -4.04
C ILE A 216 -12.96 -5.41 -3.74
N PHE A 217 -14.23 -5.24 -4.18
CA PHE A 217 -15.01 -4.03 -3.89
C PHE A 217 -15.30 -3.88 -2.39
N LEU A 218 -15.33 -4.97 -1.66
CA LEU A 218 -15.52 -5.03 -0.22
C LEU A 218 -14.19 -5.03 0.57
N LEU A 219 -13.06 -4.73 -0.07
CA LEU A 219 -11.72 -4.69 0.51
C LEU A 219 -11.25 -6.03 1.10
N HIS A 220 -11.73 -7.13 0.56
CA HIS A 220 -11.41 -8.49 0.99
C HIS A 220 -10.38 -9.12 0.05
N PRO A 221 -9.11 -9.28 0.46
CA PRO A 221 -8.07 -9.85 -0.38
C PRO A 221 -8.00 -11.38 -0.37
N GLY A 222 -8.88 -12.06 0.36
CA GLY A 222 -8.84 -13.51 0.52
C GLY A 222 -7.79 -14.01 1.52
N GLY A 223 -7.96 -15.26 1.98
CA GLY A 223 -7.05 -15.94 2.90
C GLY A 223 -7.47 -15.88 4.37
N PRO A 224 -6.71 -16.51 5.28
CA PRO A 224 -7.02 -16.58 6.71
C PRO A 224 -6.82 -15.23 7.41
N GLY A 225 -7.46 -15.06 8.55
CA GLY A 225 -7.28 -13.90 9.44
C GLY A 225 -7.99 -12.62 8.99
N MET A 226 -9.00 -12.73 8.12
CA MET A 226 -9.74 -11.58 7.62
C MET A 226 -10.90 -11.18 8.51
N SER A 227 -11.13 -9.86 8.55
CA SER A 227 -12.29 -9.27 9.22
C SER A 227 -13.59 -9.58 8.45
N PRO A 228 -14.75 -9.62 9.12
CA PRO A 228 -16.04 -9.76 8.45
C PRO A 228 -16.31 -8.64 7.45
N ILE A 229 -16.95 -8.97 6.32
CA ILE A 229 -17.29 -8.02 5.22
C ILE A 229 -18.10 -6.81 5.72
N VAL A 230 -18.92 -6.99 6.76
CA VAL A 230 -19.74 -5.93 7.35
C VAL A 230 -18.90 -4.70 7.77
N ILE A 231 -17.68 -4.91 8.24
CA ILE A 231 -16.79 -3.82 8.69
C ILE A 231 -16.35 -2.93 7.52
N THR A 232 -16.09 -3.52 6.36
CA THR A 232 -15.55 -2.80 5.19
C THR A 232 -16.62 -2.09 4.37
N ILE A 233 -17.87 -2.57 4.38
CA ILE A 233 -19.01 -1.91 3.73
C ILE A 233 -19.16 -0.47 4.25
N GLY A 234 -19.02 -0.25 5.56
CA GLY A 234 -19.11 1.09 6.16
C GLY A 234 -18.07 2.06 5.60
N ILE A 235 -16.85 1.60 5.33
CA ILE A 235 -15.79 2.42 4.73
C ILE A 235 -16.17 2.83 3.30
N VAL A 236 -16.67 1.89 2.49
CA VAL A 236 -17.07 2.14 1.10
C VAL A 236 -18.22 3.15 1.06
N LEU A 237 -19.26 2.95 1.87
CA LEU A 237 -20.41 3.87 1.95
C LEU A 237 -19.99 5.26 2.41
N ALA A 238 -19.14 5.37 3.45
CA ALA A 238 -18.64 6.65 3.94
C ALA A 238 -17.79 7.38 2.87
N ALA A 239 -17.01 6.66 2.08
CA ALA A 239 -16.24 7.23 0.97
C ALA A 239 -17.14 7.76 -0.15
N VAL A 240 -18.20 7.03 -0.51
CA VAL A 240 -19.18 7.47 -1.51
C VAL A 240 -19.93 8.70 -1.02
N LEU A 241 -20.36 8.72 0.24
CA LEU A 241 -21.03 9.88 0.85
C LEU A 241 -20.14 11.14 0.88
N ALA A 242 -18.81 10.98 0.89
CA ALA A 242 -17.90 12.13 0.80
C ALA A 242 -18.04 12.91 -0.51
N LEU A 243 -18.54 12.29 -1.59
CA LEU A 243 -18.81 12.96 -2.88
C LEU A 243 -19.97 13.96 -2.80
N ALA A 244 -20.87 13.80 -1.85
CA ALA A 244 -21.97 14.74 -1.62
C ALA A 244 -21.47 16.09 -1.03
N ARG A 245 -20.22 16.17 -0.58
CA ARG A 245 -19.62 17.40 -0.07
C ARG A 245 -19.05 18.28 -1.16
N THR A 246 -19.66 19.43 -1.37
CA THR A 246 -19.27 20.37 -2.43
C THR A 246 -17.93 21.04 -2.20
N ASP A 247 -17.58 21.35 -0.95
CA ASP A 247 -16.35 22.07 -0.53
C ASP A 247 -15.06 21.23 -0.70
N ARG A 248 -15.16 19.90 -0.66
CA ARG A 248 -14.01 18.97 -0.77
C ARG A 248 -14.18 17.96 -1.89
N ARG A 249 -15.20 18.12 -2.72
CA ARG A 249 -15.58 17.16 -3.76
C ARG A 249 -14.43 16.81 -4.72
N SER A 250 -13.65 17.79 -5.16
CA SER A 250 -12.55 17.55 -6.09
C SER A 250 -11.48 16.62 -5.52
N VAL A 251 -11.13 16.80 -4.24
CA VAL A 251 -10.15 15.92 -3.58
C VAL A 251 -10.72 14.52 -3.35
N ALA A 252 -12.00 14.43 -2.93
CA ALA A 252 -12.67 13.14 -2.75
C ALA A 252 -12.75 12.36 -4.07
N VAL A 253 -13.10 13.04 -5.18
CA VAL A 253 -13.11 12.43 -6.53
C VAL A 253 -11.74 11.89 -6.92
N LEU A 254 -10.67 12.66 -6.67
CA LEU A 254 -9.31 12.20 -6.97
C LEU A 254 -8.90 10.97 -6.16
N LEU A 255 -9.27 10.90 -4.89
CA LEU A 255 -9.02 9.73 -4.05
C LEU A 255 -9.81 8.51 -4.55
N ILE A 256 -11.06 8.69 -4.97
CA ILE A 256 -11.88 7.62 -5.53
C ILE A 256 -11.34 7.17 -6.90
N ILE A 257 -10.87 8.07 -7.74
CA ILE A 257 -10.19 7.70 -9.01
C ILE A 257 -8.93 6.88 -8.70
N ALA A 258 -8.13 7.29 -7.71
CA ALA A 258 -6.97 6.50 -7.30
C ALA A 258 -7.38 5.12 -6.76
N ALA A 259 -8.47 5.03 -5.99
CA ALA A 259 -9.01 3.74 -5.55
C ALA A 259 -9.42 2.86 -6.73
N TRP A 260 -10.04 3.43 -7.78
CA TRP A 260 -10.38 2.70 -9.00
C TRP A 260 -9.16 2.14 -9.74
N VAL A 261 -8.03 2.88 -9.77
CA VAL A 261 -6.77 2.34 -10.31
C VAL A 261 -6.34 1.10 -9.50
N GLY A 262 -6.43 1.16 -8.18
CA GLY A 262 -6.16 0.00 -7.32
C GLY A 262 -7.12 -1.17 -7.57
N ILE A 263 -8.42 -0.89 -7.73
CA ILE A 263 -9.45 -1.90 -8.04
C ILE A 263 -9.15 -2.58 -9.38
N LEU A 264 -8.86 -1.83 -10.44
CA LEU A 264 -8.51 -2.40 -11.73
C LEU A 264 -7.27 -3.30 -11.65
N PHE A 265 -6.27 -2.88 -10.89
CA PHE A 265 -5.07 -3.69 -10.65
C PHE A 265 -5.41 -4.98 -9.88
N ALA A 266 -6.21 -4.89 -8.82
CA ALA A 266 -6.66 -6.05 -8.04
C ALA A 266 -7.52 -7.01 -8.88
N LEU A 267 -8.39 -6.48 -9.75
CA LEU A 267 -9.18 -7.31 -10.67
C LEU A 267 -8.29 -8.08 -11.66
N VAL A 268 -7.24 -7.45 -12.19
CA VAL A 268 -6.25 -8.16 -13.03
C VAL A 268 -5.62 -9.32 -12.24
N GLN A 269 -5.27 -9.12 -10.97
CA GLN A 269 -4.69 -10.16 -10.12
C GLN A 269 -5.64 -11.36 -9.88
N VAL A 270 -6.93 -11.11 -9.80
CA VAL A 270 -7.96 -12.15 -9.52
C VAL A 270 -8.44 -12.84 -10.78
N VAL A 271 -8.54 -12.12 -11.90
CA VAL A 271 -9.09 -12.66 -13.15
C VAL A 271 -8.05 -13.48 -13.92
N PHE A 272 -6.80 -13.02 -13.95
CA PHE A 272 -5.75 -13.65 -14.73
C PHE A 272 -4.91 -14.61 -13.90
N LEU A 273 -4.47 -15.69 -14.56
CA LEU A 273 -3.50 -16.64 -14.02
C LEU A 273 -2.10 -16.20 -14.42
N PHE A 274 -1.18 -16.25 -13.48
CA PHE A 274 0.21 -15.88 -13.68
C PHE A 274 1.14 -17.01 -13.27
N THR A 275 2.27 -17.14 -13.94
CA THR A 275 3.31 -18.10 -13.57
C THR A 275 4.37 -17.37 -12.74
N PRO A 276 4.53 -17.66 -11.44
CA PRO A 276 5.61 -17.10 -10.63
C PRO A 276 6.98 -17.49 -11.18
N ALA A 277 8.01 -16.66 -10.92
CA ALA A 277 9.37 -17.00 -11.30
C ALA A 277 9.80 -18.34 -10.65
N GLY A 278 10.32 -19.26 -11.47
CA GLY A 278 10.76 -20.59 -11.03
C GLY A 278 9.63 -21.60 -10.76
N ALA A 279 8.36 -21.24 -11.00
CA ALA A 279 7.23 -22.16 -10.92
C ALA A 279 6.85 -22.70 -12.32
N THR A 280 6.25 -23.89 -12.34
CA THR A 280 5.69 -24.52 -13.55
C THR A 280 4.16 -24.39 -13.60
N THR A 281 3.52 -24.07 -12.48
CA THR A 281 2.07 -23.95 -12.35
C THR A 281 1.63 -22.49 -12.39
N GLN A 282 0.49 -22.27 -13.08
CA GLN A 282 -0.17 -20.96 -13.07
C GLN A 282 -1.06 -20.82 -11.84
N MET A 283 -1.10 -19.62 -11.28
CA MET A 283 -1.96 -19.29 -10.14
C MET A 283 -2.41 -17.84 -10.17
N ARG A 284 -3.51 -17.51 -9.48
CA ARG A 284 -3.89 -16.14 -9.21
C ARG A 284 -2.96 -15.53 -8.19
N THR A 285 -2.76 -14.22 -8.28
CA THR A 285 -1.95 -13.51 -7.29
C THR A 285 -2.83 -12.97 -6.18
N TRP A 286 -2.29 -12.89 -4.98
CA TRP A 286 -3.01 -12.33 -3.84
C TRP A 286 -3.10 -10.80 -3.93
N PRO A 287 -4.31 -10.20 -3.97
CA PRO A 287 -4.48 -8.77 -4.19
C PRO A 287 -4.34 -7.91 -2.93
N GLY A 288 -3.74 -8.43 -1.85
CA GLY A 288 -3.59 -7.73 -0.57
C GLY A 288 -2.93 -6.35 -0.67
N PRO A 289 -1.78 -6.18 -1.36
CA PRO A 289 -1.19 -4.86 -1.57
C PRO A 289 -2.14 -3.88 -2.27
N ALA A 290 -2.85 -4.32 -3.30
CA ALA A 290 -3.79 -3.47 -4.03
C ALA A 290 -5.00 -3.09 -3.15
N THR A 291 -5.58 -4.05 -2.41
CA THR A 291 -6.70 -3.77 -1.49
C THR A 291 -6.28 -2.88 -0.32
N LEU A 292 -5.04 -2.97 0.16
CA LEU A 292 -4.48 -2.04 1.13
C LEU A 292 -4.44 -0.60 0.59
N PHE A 293 -4.02 -0.42 -0.66
CA PHE A 293 -4.03 0.88 -1.33
C PHE A 293 -5.45 1.42 -1.50
N ILE A 294 -6.38 0.59 -2.00
CA ILE A 294 -7.81 0.96 -2.16
C ILE A 294 -8.38 1.42 -0.82
N GLY A 295 -8.17 0.63 0.24
CA GLY A 295 -8.63 0.95 1.59
C GLY A 295 -8.10 2.28 2.10
N LEU A 296 -6.80 2.57 1.91
CA LEU A 296 -6.21 3.86 2.28
C LEU A 296 -6.87 5.03 1.53
N MET A 297 -7.15 4.89 0.23
CA MET A 297 -7.81 5.93 -0.57
C MET A 297 -9.25 6.16 -0.11
N LEU A 298 -10.02 5.09 0.12
CA LEU A 298 -11.40 5.19 0.58
C LEU A 298 -11.50 5.75 2.01
N ILE A 299 -10.63 5.33 2.93
CA ILE A 299 -10.57 5.88 4.29
C ILE A 299 -10.22 7.37 4.24
N ALA A 300 -9.27 7.79 3.39
CA ALA A 300 -8.94 9.19 3.22
C ALA A 300 -10.12 10.00 2.68
N ALA A 301 -10.88 9.47 1.71
CA ALA A 301 -12.09 10.10 1.19
C ALA A 301 -13.18 10.21 2.28
N ALA A 302 -13.46 9.13 3.00
CA ALA A 302 -14.41 9.09 4.12
C ALA A 302 -14.05 10.10 5.21
N ALA A 303 -12.78 10.14 5.61
CA ALA A 303 -12.27 11.07 6.60
C ALA A 303 -12.40 12.55 6.17
N LEU A 304 -12.18 12.84 4.89
CA LEU A 304 -12.46 14.17 4.31
C LEU A 304 -13.95 14.51 4.36
N GLY A 305 -14.81 13.56 4.03
CA GLY A 305 -16.27 13.71 4.13
C GLY A 305 -16.75 13.98 5.55
N ALA A 306 -16.15 13.31 6.54
CA ALA A 306 -16.52 13.46 7.95
C ALA A 306 -16.11 14.81 8.58
N GLN A 307 -15.17 15.55 7.99
CA GLN A 307 -14.68 16.83 8.54
C GLN A 307 -15.77 17.90 8.59
N GLY A 308 -15.96 18.52 9.75
CA GLY A 308 -16.90 19.62 9.94
C GLY A 308 -18.38 19.21 9.91
N LEU A 309 -18.71 17.93 9.91
CA LEU A 309 -20.11 17.48 10.04
C LEU A 309 -20.73 17.99 11.34
N ARG A 310 -20.02 17.88 12.46
CA ARG A 310 -20.52 18.32 13.79
C ARG A 310 -20.92 19.80 13.82
N THR A 311 -20.15 20.69 13.19
CA THR A 311 -20.44 22.12 13.16
C THR A 311 -21.62 22.48 12.26
N ARG A 312 -21.91 21.68 11.25
CA ARG A 312 -23.05 21.88 10.35
C ARG A 312 -24.36 21.37 10.93
N PHE A 313 -24.33 20.30 11.72
CA PHE A 313 -25.54 19.73 12.34
C PHE A 313 -26.06 20.57 13.51
N ILE A 314 -25.24 21.41 14.15
CA ILE A 314 -25.66 22.28 15.28
C ILE A 314 -26.58 23.43 14.80
N GLY A 315 -26.62 23.72 13.48
CA GLY A 315 -27.40 24.85 12.92
C GLY A 315 -28.54 24.49 11.96
N GLN A 316 -28.81 23.22 11.72
CA GLN A 316 -29.85 22.82 10.76
C GLN A 316 -30.93 21.94 11.41
N SER A 317 -32.20 22.25 11.09
CA SER A 317 -33.36 21.40 11.40
C SER A 317 -33.17 20.00 10.82
N PHE A 318 -33.70 18.99 11.50
CA PHE A 318 -33.63 17.57 11.13
C PHE A 318 -33.95 17.36 9.65
N SER A 319 -32.93 16.95 8.87
CA SER A 319 -33.11 16.47 7.50
C SER A 319 -32.80 14.96 7.44
N LEU A 320 -33.42 14.23 6.49
CA LEU A 320 -33.22 12.79 6.30
C LEU A 320 -31.75 12.38 6.08
N GLY A 321 -30.89 13.31 5.71
CA GLY A 321 -29.45 13.07 5.57
C GLY A 321 -28.71 12.87 6.91
N GLN A 322 -29.29 13.29 8.03
CA GLN A 322 -28.67 13.15 9.35
C GLN A 322 -28.67 11.72 9.87
N PRO A 323 -29.78 10.96 9.84
CA PRO A 323 -29.77 9.56 10.24
C PRO A 323 -28.94 8.70 9.30
N ILE A 324 -28.92 8.98 8.00
CA ILE A 324 -28.09 8.24 7.03
C ILE A 324 -26.60 8.47 7.33
N ALA A 325 -26.19 9.70 7.60
CA ALA A 325 -24.81 10.01 7.98
C ALA A 325 -24.43 9.41 9.35
N ALA A 326 -25.34 9.40 10.31
CA ALA A 326 -25.14 8.78 11.61
C ALA A 326 -25.01 7.25 11.50
N ILE A 327 -25.86 6.61 10.69
CA ILE A 327 -25.78 5.16 10.42
C ILE A 327 -24.46 4.82 9.71
N ALA A 328 -24.05 5.61 8.72
CA ALA A 328 -22.77 5.38 8.02
C ALA A 328 -21.56 5.56 8.96
N VAL A 329 -21.60 6.50 9.89
CA VAL A 329 -20.54 6.69 10.91
C VAL A 329 -20.57 5.56 11.93
N LEU A 330 -21.75 5.13 12.40
CA LEU A 330 -21.89 3.99 13.33
C LEU A 330 -21.51 2.66 12.69
N ALA A 331 -21.79 2.47 11.40
CA ALA A 331 -21.37 1.28 10.66
C ALA A 331 -19.86 1.26 10.33
N ALA A 332 -19.19 2.41 10.44
CA ALA A 332 -17.75 2.57 10.23
C ALA A 332 -16.93 2.57 11.54
N LEU A 333 -17.60 2.61 12.70
CA LEU A 333 -17.03 2.43 14.03
C LEU A 333 -17.11 0.99 14.48
#